data_10a88e5cd596a4ebced561b50fc5974c
#
_entry.id   10a88e5cd596a4ebced561b50fc5974c
#
_cell.length_a   1.000
_cell.length_b   1.000
_cell.length_c   1.000
_cell.angle_alpha   90.00
_cell.angle_beta   90.00
_cell.angle_gamma   90.00
#
_symmetry.space_group_name_H-M   'P 1'
#
loop_
_entity.id
_entity.type
_entity.pdbx_description
1 polymer ?
#
loop_
_entity_poly.entity_id
_entity_poly.type
_entity_poly.pdbx_seq_one_letter_code
_entity_poly.pdbx_strand_id
1 'polypeptide(L)'
;MKNFMRILYIVIAVIVMAGCSEKNTKEDYDISIISKNKVSLFKQENSSIKLQKEIKRSEDYGFLKEDYYNQKDKMYLKTTVVGKDALLAKIDKESLNIKLKEDNSEPYTFTHYKNKIYATTLFANSFNIIEYDENFKVINKKEIKKEGVNVTNDIQVYKDNIYILGGNIDKNNQLRNLIWKFDMSYKLVEEIDLNYSQGAYMRFYIKDDVIYLTQNSQGLTGKNKPKGSNKLLKYDLNTKNNELITLNYAYPLNIYPGGDNLIVEHYSLYVPNYTWTILDTKNNIQKIIYFNDRPKNEDKPPFFNQDKMNYYFLFYDKLYIYDKKTLEEKVYNLSDFNITDAYISVIKNDE
;
A
#
# COMPACT_ATOMS: atom_id res chain seq x y z
N MET A 1 39.13 -35.28 -34.60
CA MET A 1 39.22 -34.38 -33.46
C MET A 1 38.32 -33.12 -33.56
N LYS A 2 38.31 -32.38 -34.67
CA LYS A 2 37.46 -31.16 -34.80
C LYS A 2 35.96 -31.40 -34.65
N ASN A 3 35.42 -32.52 -35.12
CA ASN A 3 33.98 -32.81 -35.01
C ASN A 3 33.57 -33.25 -33.59
N PHE A 4 34.44 -33.88 -32.84
CA PHE A 4 34.19 -34.28 -31.46
C PHE A 4 34.14 -33.08 -30.52
N MET A 5 34.99 -32.08 -30.72
CA MET A 5 34.93 -30.82 -29.97
C MET A 5 33.66 -30.01 -30.26
N ARG A 6 33.17 -30.00 -31.52
CA ARG A 6 31.89 -29.30 -31.83
C ARG A 6 30.68 -29.94 -31.16
N ILE A 7 30.61 -31.27 -31.11
CA ILE A 7 29.54 -32.00 -30.40
C ILE A 7 29.62 -31.72 -28.90
N LEU A 8 30.83 -31.69 -28.33
CA LEU A 8 31.02 -31.38 -26.90
C LEU A 8 30.56 -29.95 -26.55
N TYR A 9 30.84 -28.94 -27.39
CA TYR A 9 30.36 -27.57 -27.20
C TYR A 9 28.82 -27.44 -27.29
N ILE A 10 28.19 -28.18 -28.22
CA ILE A 10 26.73 -28.19 -28.35
C ILE A 10 26.09 -28.86 -27.13
N VAL A 11 26.64 -29.95 -26.62
CA VAL A 11 26.13 -30.64 -25.43
C VAL A 11 26.29 -29.76 -24.18
N ILE A 12 27.41 -29.05 -24.01
CA ILE A 12 27.62 -28.12 -22.90
C ILE A 12 26.68 -26.92 -23.03
N ALA A 13 26.47 -26.38 -24.23
CA ALA A 13 25.52 -25.27 -24.44
C ALA A 13 24.07 -25.68 -24.17
N VAL A 14 23.68 -26.92 -24.50
CA VAL A 14 22.32 -27.44 -24.16
C VAL A 14 22.17 -27.69 -22.67
N ILE A 15 23.21 -28.17 -21.98
CA ILE A 15 23.17 -28.35 -20.51
C ILE A 15 23.12 -27.01 -19.78
N VAL A 16 23.82 -25.98 -20.29
CA VAL A 16 23.77 -24.62 -19.70
C VAL A 16 22.41 -23.95 -19.94
N MET A 17 21.75 -24.19 -21.08
CA MET A 17 20.40 -23.68 -21.35
C MET A 17 19.29 -24.46 -20.63
N ALA A 18 19.52 -25.71 -20.25
CA ALA A 18 18.57 -26.51 -19.46
C ALA A 18 18.62 -26.19 -17.95
N GLY A 19 19.61 -25.39 -17.49
CA GLY A 19 19.88 -25.10 -16.08
C GLY A 19 19.15 -23.88 -15.49
N CYS A 20 18.41 -23.10 -16.30
CA CYS A 20 17.73 -21.88 -15.85
C CYS A 20 16.22 -21.85 -16.18
N SER A 21 15.52 -22.95 -16.08
CA SER A 21 14.09 -22.84 -15.78
C SER A 21 13.98 -22.73 -14.25
N GLU A 22 13.79 -21.51 -13.72
CA GLU A 22 13.21 -21.37 -12.39
C GLU A 22 11.94 -22.24 -12.38
N LYS A 23 12.02 -23.40 -11.76
CA LYS A 23 10.82 -24.17 -11.44
C LYS A 23 10.01 -23.24 -10.55
N ASN A 24 8.91 -22.74 -11.07
CA ASN A 24 7.85 -22.10 -10.27
C ASN A 24 7.32 -23.17 -9.29
N THR A 25 8.07 -23.44 -8.24
CA THR A 25 7.63 -24.33 -7.17
C THR A 25 6.60 -23.55 -6.35
N LYS A 26 5.41 -24.10 -6.35
CA LYS A 26 4.31 -23.62 -5.52
C LYS A 26 4.70 -23.81 -4.06
N GLU A 27 4.89 -22.71 -3.32
CA GLU A 27 5.20 -22.78 -1.89
C GLU A 27 3.94 -23.06 -1.09
N ASP A 28 4.03 -23.96 -0.11
CA ASP A 28 2.92 -24.27 0.80
C ASP A 28 3.05 -23.48 2.11
N TYR A 29 2.20 -22.45 2.27
CA TYR A 29 2.16 -21.57 3.44
C TYR A 29 0.80 -20.91 3.56
N ASP A 30 0.49 -20.36 4.72
CA ASP A 30 -0.66 -19.49 4.95
C ASP A 30 -0.22 -18.01 5.09
N ILE A 31 0.87 -17.80 5.82
CA ILE A 31 1.49 -16.49 6.04
C ILE A 31 2.96 -16.55 5.63
N SER A 32 3.41 -15.64 4.81
CA SER A 32 4.84 -15.43 4.61
C SER A 32 5.26 -14.08 5.18
N ILE A 33 6.42 -14.03 5.83
CA ILE A 33 7.02 -12.81 6.36
C ILE A 33 8.31 -12.55 5.60
N ILE A 34 8.38 -11.38 4.97
CA ILE A 34 9.55 -10.92 4.22
C ILE A 34 10.33 -9.97 5.10
N SER A 35 11.54 -10.36 5.42
CA SER A 35 12.56 -9.58 6.13
C SER A 35 13.58 -9.04 5.14
N LYS A 36 14.60 -8.37 5.65
CA LYS A 36 15.67 -7.73 4.89
C LYS A 36 16.23 -8.63 3.77
N ASN A 37 16.60 -9.86 4.09
CA ASN A 37 17.28 -10.78 3.17
C ASN A 37 16.72 -12.21 3.19
N LYS A 38 15.57 -12.42 3.81
CA LYS A 38 14.93 -13.74 3.86
C LYS A 38 13.41 -13.65 3.81
N VAL A 39 12.80 -14.75 3.43
CA VAL A 39 11.36 -14.99 3.51
C VAL A 39 11.13 -16.19 4.40
N SER A 40 10.32 -16.03 5.44
CA SER A 40 9.93 -17.07 6.37
C SER A 40 8.48 -17.48 6.11
N LEU A 41 8.23 -18.77 5.91
CA LEU A 41 6.94 -19.34 5.56
C LEU A 41 6.30 -20.01 6.77
N PHE A 42 5.08 -19.65 7.07
CA PHE A 42 4.34 -20.16 8.23
C PHE A 42 3.03 -20.83 7.81
N LYS A 43 2.71 -21.91 8.53
CA LYS A 43 1.35 -22.50 8.59
C LYS A 43 0.66 -22.07 9.86
N GLN A 44 -0.63 -21.78 9.75
CA GLN A 44 -1.50 -21.58 10.91
C GLN A 44 -2.05 -22.95 11.37
N GLU A 45 -1.81 -23.27 12.63
CA GLU A 45 -2.31 -24.50 13.27
C GLU A 45 -3.14 -24.09 14.50
N ASN A 46 -4.48 -24.08 14.39
CA ASN A 46 -5.40 -23.71 15.47
C ASN A 46 -5.06 -22.33 16.12
N SER A 47 -4.30 -22.36 17.21
CA SER A 47 -3.91 -21.17 17.99
C SER A 47 -2.45 -20.78 17.82
N SER A 48 -1.69 -21.44 16.96
CA SER A 48 -0.26 -21.21 16.76
C SER A 48 0.11 -20.98 15.29
N ILE A 49 1.29 -20.43 15.06
CA ILE A 49 1.94 -20.44 13.75
C ILE A 49 3.18 -21.31 13.83
N LYS A 50 3.45 -22.07 12.79
CA LYS A 50 4.61 -22.95 12.71
C LYS A 50 5.45 -22.59 11.50
N LEU A 51 6.73 -22.32 11.75
CA LEU A 51 7.71 -22.08 10.68
C LEU A 51 7.90 -23.37 9.88
N GLN A 52 7.65 -23.30 8.58
CA GLN A 52 7.81 -24.43 7.65
C GLN A 52 9.13 -24.36 6.90
N LYS A 53 9.51 -23.16 6.45
CA LYS A 53 10.66 -22.96 5.57
C LYS A 53 11.18 -21.54 5.67
N GLU A 54 12.50 -21.39 5.47
CA GLU A 54 13.13 -20.10 5.22
C GLU A 54 13.79 -20.11 3.84
N ILE A 55 13.61 -19.03 3.10
CA ILE A 55 14.20 -18.80 1.78
C ILE A 55 15.13 -17.59 1.91
N LYS A 56 16.43 -17.81 1.76
CA LYS A 56 17.42 -16.72 1.72
C LYS A 56 17.31 -15.95 0.41
N ARG A 57 17.50 -14.65 0.44
CA ARG A 57 17.54 -13.77 -0.72
C ARG A 57 18.89 -13.07 -0.82
N SER A 58 19.31 -12.81 -2.04
CA SER A 58 20.58 -12.12 -2.34
C SER A 58 20.45 -10.61 -2.26
N GLU A 59 19.25 -10.07 -2.44
CA GLU A 59 18.99 -8.62 -2.42
C GLU A 59 18.38 -8.19 -1.11
N ASP A 60 18.78 -6.99 -0.69
CA ASP A 60 18.29 -6.34 0.53
C ASP A 60 17.17 -5.38 0.15
N TYR A 61 15.93 -5.74 0.49
CA TYR A 61 14.73 -4.96 0.22
C TYR A 61 14.30 -4.16 1.44
N GLY A 62 14.03 -2.86 1.24
CA GLY A 62 13.29 -2.05 2.18
C GLY A 62 11.91 -1.72 1.61
N PHE A 63 10.85 -2.26 2.18
CA PHE A 63 9.50 -2.02 1.69
C PHE A 63 8.86 -0.81 2.36
N LEU A 64 8.17 0.02 1.54
CA LEU A 64 7.36 1.12 2.04
C LEU A 64 6.00 0.56 2.43
N LYS A 65 5.62 0.76 3.69
CA LYS A 65 4.43 0.15 4.28
C LYS A 65 3.11 0.83 3.85
N GLU A 66 3.18 1.95 3.15
CA GLU A 66 2.02 2.83 2.93
C GLU A 66 1.22 2.51 1.67
N ASP A 67 1.91 2.11 0.58
CA ASP A 67 1.26 1.88 -0.70
C ASP A 67 1.43 0.41 -1.11
N TYR A 68 0.36 -0.36 -0.97
CA TYR A 68 0.32 -1.72 -1.48
C TYR A 68 -1.08 -2.09 -1.98
N TYR A 69 -1.14 -3.03 -2.91
CA TYR A 69 -2.38 -3.59 -3.44
C TYR A 69 -2.30 -5.11 -3.46
N ASN A 70 -3.22 -5.74 -2.75
CA ASN A 70 -3.41 -7.19 -2.77
C ASN A 70 -4.35 -7.59 -3.90
N GLN A 71 -3.96 -8.67 -4.57
CA GLN A 71 -4.79 -9.45 -5.46
C GLN A 71 -4.74 -10.91 -5.02
N LYS A 72 -5.59 -11.75 -5.60
CA LYS A 72 -5.65 -13.17 -5.30
C LYS A 72 -4.27 -13.86 -5.33
N ASP A 73 -3.53 -13.64 -6.41
CA ASP A 73 -2.26 -14.30 -6.71
C ASP A 73 -1.04 -13.39 -6.64
N LYS A 74 -1.24 -12.08 -6.44
CA LYS A 74 -0.17 -11.07 -6.49
C LYS A 74 -0.34 -9.98 -5.45
N MET A 75 0.79 -9.40 -5.05
CA MET A 75 0.83 -8.19 -4.26
C MET A 75 1.72 -7.16 -4.97
N TYR A 76 1.23 -5.94 -5.11
CA TYR A 76 1.97 -4.80 -5.65
C TYR A 76 2.27 -3.82 -4.53
N LEU A 77 3.48 -3.28 -4.48
CA LEU A 77 3.90 -2.35 -3.42
C LEU A 77 5.08 -1.48 -3.86
N LYS A 78 5.32 -0.42 -3.12
CA LYS A 78 6.55 0.37 -3.25
C LYS A 78 7.65 -0.29 -2.43
N THR A 79 8.86 -0.33 -2.99
CA THR A 79 10.04 -0.88 -2.34
C THR A 79 11.25 -0.01 -2.59
N THR A 80 12.21 -0.07 -1.68
CA THR A 80 13.56 0.43 -1.90
C THR A 80 14.51 -0.76 -1.97
N VAL A 81 15.52 -0.68 -2.81
CA VAL A 81 16.64 -1.62 -2.85
C VAL A 81 17.91 -0.82 -2.59
N VAL A 82 18.83 -1.36 -1.81
CA VAL A 82 20.07 -0.65 -1.47
C VAL A 82 20.76 -0.13 -2.73
N GLY A 83 20.97 1.18 -2.80
CA GLY A 83 21.59 1.85 -3.96
C GLY A 83 20.68 2.11 -5.16
N LYS A 84 19.35 1.92 -5.02
CA LYS A 84 18.35 2.25 -6.04
C LYS A 84 17.27 3.16 -5.44
N ASP A 85 16.67 3.99 -6.29
CA ASP A 85 15.51 4.83 -5.91
C ASP A 85 14.28 3.97 -5.58
N ALA A 86 13.24 4.59 -5.00
CA ALA A 86 11.99 3.90 -4.70
C ALA A 86 11.36 3.30 -5.95
N LEU A 87 11.15 1.99 -5.94
CA LEU A 87 10.67 1.20 -7.07
C LEU A 87 9.29 0.62 -6.79
N LEU A 88 8.58 0.24 -7.84
CA LEU A 88 7.44 -0.65 -7.71
C LEU A 88 7.93 -2.11 -7.70
N ALA A 89 7.31 -2.92 -6.87
CA ALA A 89 7.55 -4.35 -6.80
C ALA A 89 6.24 -5.12 -7.00
N LYS A 90 6.35 -6.28 -7.62
CA LYS A 90 5.31 -7.30 -7.69
C LYS A 90 5.81 -8.55 -7.00
N ILE A 91 5.03 -9.06 -6.06
CA ILE A 91 5.26 -10.34 -5.41
C ILE A 91 4.21 -11.32 -5.92
N ASP A 92 4.66 -12.43 -6.48
CA ASP A 92 3.81 -13.58 -6.78
C ASP A 92 3.55 -14.36 -5.50
N LYS A 93 2.29 -14.52 -5.10
CA LYS A 93 1.92 -15.15 -3.83
C LYS A 93 2.12 -16.67 -3.80
N GLU A 94 2.21 -17.33 -4.95
CA GLU A 94 2.46 -18.77 -5.00
C GLU A 94 3.95 -19.11 -4.89
N SER A 95 4.78 -18.42 -5.65
CA SER A 95 6.23 -18.66 -5.72
C SER A 95 7.06 -17.74 -4.81
N LEU A 96 6.48 -16.65 -4.35
CA LEU A 96 7.15 -15.57 -3.61
C LEU A 96 8.28 -14.89 -4.38
N ASN A 97 8.25 -15.00 -5.72
CA ASN A 97 9.16 -14.28 -6.58
C ASN A 97 8.84 -12.80 -6.57
N ILE A 98 9.87 -11.97 -6.39
CA ILE A 98 9.78 -10.52 -6.39
C ILE A 98 10.30 -10.01 -7.73
N LYS A 99 9.44 -9.32 -8.48
CA LYS A 99 9.82 -8.61 -9.70
C LYS A 99 9.81 -7.11 -9.43
N LEU A 100 10.90 -6.44 -9.76
CA LEU A 100 11.04 -4.99 -9.62
C LEU A 100 10.75 -4.28 -10.96
N LYS A 101 10.28 -3.05 -10.86
CA LYS A 101 10.24 -2.11 -11.98
C LYS A 101 11.65 -1.59 -12.24
N GLU A 102 12.11 -1.67 -13.48
CA GLU A 102 13.51 -1.39 -13.86
C GLU A 102 13.77 0.04 -14.36
N ASP A 103 12.73 0.86 -14.52
CA ASP A 103 12.91 2.23 -15.00
C ASP A 103 13.12 3.24 -13.85
N ASN A 104 13.72 4.40 -14.16
CA ASN A 104 14.03 5.46 -13.21
C ASN A 104 12.84 6.42 -12.96
N SER A 105 11.63 6.16 -13.47
CA SER A 105 10.47 6.98 -13.14
C SER A 105 9.97 6.61 -11.75
N GLU A 106 10.16 7.51 -10.81
CA GLU A 106 9.75 7.33 -9.43
C GLU A 106 8.23 7.58 -9.30
N PRO A 107 7.40 6.54 -9.10
CA PRO A 107 5.98 6.75 -8.85
C PRO A 107 5.79 7.34 -7.46
N TYR A 108 5.05 8.44 -7.37
CA TYR A 108 4.72 9.05 -6.09
C TYR A 108 3.64 8.27 -5.36
N THR A 109 2.55 7.96 -6.08
CA THR A 109 1.48 7.06 -5.62
C THR A 109 1.00 6.19 -6.77
N PHE A 110 0.40 5.06 -6.48
CA PHE A 110 -0.11 4.15 -7.51
C PHE A 110 -1.36 3.41 -7.05
N THR A 111 -2.08 2.84 -8.01
CA THR A 111 -3.22 1.94 -7.80
C THR A 111 -3.20 0.82 -8.84
N HIS A 112 -3.90 -0.26 -8.55
CA HIS A 112 -4.10 -1.37 -9.50
C HIS A 112 -5.57 -1.47 -9.91
N TYR A 113 -5.84 -1.65 -11.21
CA TYR A 113 -7.17 -1.85 -11.74
C TYR A 113 -7.15 -2.65 -13.04
N LYS A 114 -7.95 -3.73 -13.17
CA LYS A 114 -8.09 -4.56 -14.37
C LYS A 114 -6.76 -4.94 -15.02
N ASN A 115 -5.86 -5.59 -14.29
CA ASN A 115 -4.53 -6.03 -14.76
C ASN A 115 -3.62 -4.89 -15.24
N LYS A 116 -3.83 -3.67 -14.78
CA LYS A 116 -3.02 -2.50 -15.06
C LYS A 116 -2.69 -1.75 -13.78
N ILE A 117 -1.55 -1.08 -13.79
CA ILE A 117 -1.10 -0.22 -12.70
C ILE A 117 -1.17 1.21 -13.20
N TYR A 118 -1.82 2.08 -12.44
CA TYR A 118 -1.87 3.52 -12.67
C TYR A 118 -1.08 4.21 -11.58
N ALA A 119 -0.15 5.08 -11.98
CA ALA A 119 0.70 5.80 -11.04
C ALA A 119 0.79 7.28 -11.39
N THR A 120 1.11 8.11 -10.40
CA THR A 120 1.43 9.52 -10.61
C THR A 120 2.90 9.79 -10.35
N THR A 121 3.47 10.75 -11.10
CA THR A 121 4.78 11.33 -10.81
C THR A 121 4.65 12.85 -10.72
N LEU A 122 5.43 13.47 -9.83
CA LEU A 122 5.34 14.92 -9.57
C LEU A 122 6.38 15.72 -10.33
N PHE A 123 5.94 16.91 -10.80
CA PHE A 123 6.79 17.97 -11.31
C PHE A 123 6.24 19.32 -10.82
N ALA A 124 7.05 20.37 -10.82
CA ALA A 124 6.70 21.68 -10.25
C ALA A 124 5.34 22.25 -10.75
N ASN A 125 5.06 22.16 -12.05
CA ASN A 125 3.85 22.73 -12.66
C ASN A 125 3.03 21.70 -13.44
N SER A 126 3.29 20.41 -13.21
CA SER A 126 2.58 19.32 -13.84
C SER A 126 2.72 18.04 -13.02
N PHE A 127 1.91 17.05 -13.34
CA PHE A 127 2.11 15.68 -12.92
C PHE A 127 1.84 14.74 -14.10
N ASN A 128 2.43 13.56 -14.10
CA ASN A 128 2.05 12.55 -15.07
C ASN A 128 1.09 11.55 -14.46
N ILE A 129 0.17 11.05 -15.29
CA ILE A 129 -0.51 9.77 -15.06
C ILE A 129 0.19 8.77 -15.96
N ILE A 130 0.71 7.68 -15.38
CA ILE A 130 1.40 6.62 -16.09
C ILE A 130 0.63 5.32 -15.92
N GLU A 131 0.37 4.66 -17.04
CA GLU A 131 -0.26 3.35 -17.10
C GLU A 131 0.80 2.30 -17.42
N TYR A 132 0.90 1.28 -16.58
CA TYR A 132 1.77 0.13 -16.79
C TYR A 132 0.94 -1.15 -16.96
N ASP A 133 1.49 -2.12 -17.68
CA ASP A 133 1.03 -3.49 -17.60
C ASP A 133 1.47 -4.14 -16.28
N GLU A 134 1.02 -5.37 -16.02
CA GLU A 134 1.41 -6.14 -14.83
C GLU A 134 2.90 -6.49 -14.76
N ASN A 135 3.67 -6.25 -15.82
CA ASN A 135 5.09 -6.44 -15.87
C ASN A 135 5.90 -5.16 -15.75
N PHE A 136 5.21 -4.05 -15.40
CA PHE A 136 5.75 -2.69 -15.27
C PHE A 136 6.21 -2.04 -16.58
N LYS A 137 5.82 -2.60 -17.75
CA LYS A 137 6.04 -1.95 -19.04
C LYS A 137 5.07 -0.78 -19.17
N VAL A 138 5.56 0.40 -19.50
CA VAL A 138 4.73 1.58 -19.78
C VAL A 138 3.84 1.30 -20.99
N ILE A 139 2.53 1.37 -20.80
CA ILE A 139 1.51 1.30 -21.84
C ILE A 139 1.22 2.71 -22.35
N ASN A 140 1.04 3.64 -21.41
CA ASN A 140 0.72 5.03 -21.71
C ASN A 140 1.29 5.98 -20.65
N LYS A 141 1.52 7.23 -21.05
CA LYS A 141 1.95 8.32 -20.16
C LYS A 141 1.32 9.62 -20.61
N LYS A 142 0.64 10.29 -19.71
CA LYS A 142 -0.01 11.57 -19.97
C LYS A 142 0.46 12.63 -18.99
N GLU A 143 1.05 13.71 -19.50
CA GLU A 143 1.33 14.89 -18.71
C GLU A 143 0.06 15.72 -18.52
N ILE A 144 -0.24 16.08 -17.28
CA ILE A 144 -1.32 16.94 -16.86
C ILE A 144 -0.70 18.27 -16.39
N LYS A 145 -0.87 19.31 -17.20
CA LYS A 145 -0.39 20.67 -16.88
C LYS A 145 -1.45 21.40 -16.06
N LYS A 146 -1.04 21.95 -14.93
CA LYS A 146 -1.85 22.78 -14.03
C LYS A 146 -0.99 23.96 -13.57
N GLU A 147 -1.55 25.16 -13.55
CA GLU A 147 -0.86 26.31 -12.96
C GLU A 147 -0.66 26.12 -11.46
N GLY A 148 0.48 26.58 -10.95
CA GLY A 148 0.87 26.46 -9.55
C GLY A 148 1.60 25.14 -9.25
N VAL A 149 2.00 24.98 -7.99
CA VAL A 149 2.66 23.76 -7.52
C VAL A 149 1.60 22.71 -7.22
N ASN A 150 1.68 21.58 -7.92
CA ASN A 150 0.74 20.49 -7.76
C ASN A 150 1.35 19.37 -6.90
N VAL A 151 0.54 18.81 -6.04
CA VAL A 151 0.88 17.63 -5.22
C VAL A 151 -0.19 16.58 -5.45
N THR A 152 0.20 15.34 -5.70
CA THR A 152 -0.72 14.19 -5.78
C THR A 152 -0.50 13.31 -4.55
N ASN A 153 -1.50 13.14 -3.72
CA ASN A 153 -1.39 12.37 -2.47
C ASN A 153 -1.82 10.92 -2.63
N ASP A 154 -2.84 10.68 -3.48
CA ASP A 154 -3.40 9.34 -3.66
C ASP A 154 -4.06 9.22 -5.04
N ILE A 155 -4.18 7.99 -5.55
CA ILE A 155 -4.82 7.66 -6.82
C ILE A 155 -5.65 6.40 -6.67
N GLN A 156 -6.87 6.41 -7.21
CA GLN A 156 -7.72 5.23 -7.32
C GLN A 156 -8.45 5.20 -8.66
N VAL A 157 -8.76 3.99 -9.14
CA VAL A 157 -9.64 3.81 -10.30
C VAL A 157 -10.95 3.21 -9.82
N TYR A 158 -12.06 3.86 -10.15
CA TYR A 158 -13.39 3.43 -9.77
C TYR A 158 -14.37 3.62 -10.94
N LYS A 159 -15.11 2.57 -11.32
CA LYS A 159 -16.09 2.58 -12.44
C LYS A 159 -15.51 3.22 -13.72
N ASP A 160 -14.32 2.74 -14.14
CA ASP A 160 -13.61 3.23 -15.32
C ASP A 160 -13.36 4.76 -15.33
N ASN A 161 -13.13 5.34 -14.15
CA ASN A 161 -12.62 6.70 -14.00
C ASN A 161 -11.42 6.69 -13.03
N ILE A 162 -10.44 7.53 -13.32
CA ILE A 162 -9.25 7.74 -12.49
C ILE A 162 -9.51 8.92 -11.58
N TYR A 163 -9.41 8.72 -10.28
CA TYR A 163 -9.55 9.75 -9.25
C TYR A 163 -8.17 9.99 -8.64
N ILE A 164 -7.74 11.24 -8.58
CA ILE A 164 -6.46 11.65 -8.00
C ILE A 164 -6.74 12.69 -6.92
N LEU A 165 -6.44 12.33 -5.67
CA LEU A 165 -6.42 13.28 -4.56
C LEU A 165 -5.12 14.06 -4.62
N GLY A 166 -5.22 15.38 -4.52
CA GLY A 166 -4.05 16.23 -4.53
C GLY A 166 -4.33 17.62 -4.02
N GLY A 167 -3.37 18.47 -4.21
CA GLY A 167 -3.46 19.89 -3.89
C GLY A 167 -2.84 20.73 -4.97
N ASN A 168 -3.31 21.97 -5.04
CA ASN A 168 -2.74 22.99 -5.88
C ASN A 168 -2.41 24.21 -5.01
N ILE A 169 -1.15 24.62 -4.97
CA ILE A 169 -0.73 25.87 -4.34
C ILE A 169 -0.82 26.96 -5.38
N ASP A 170 -1.76 27.86 -5.18
CA ASP A 170 -2.01 28.98 -6.08
C ASP A 170 -0.93 30.08 -5.98
N LYS A 171 -1.04 31.12 -6.84
CA LYS A 171 -0.13 32.28 -6.83
C LYS A 171 -0.12 33.09 -5.54
N ASN A 172 -1.09 32.89 -4.65
CA ASN A 172 -1.19 33.53 -3.34
C ASN A 172 -0.65 32.63 -2.23
N ASN A 173 0.03 31.51 -2.56
CA ASN A 173 0.49 30.46 -1.64
C ASN A 173 -0.65 29.81 -0.82
N GLN A 174 -1.86 29.75 -1.39
CA GLN A 174 -2.99 29.07 -0.76
C GLN A 174 -3.08 27.63 -1.29
N LEU A 175 -3.08 26.67 -0.40
CA LEU A 175 -3.28 25.27 -0.75
C LEU A 175 -4.78 25.00 -0.94
N ARG A 176 -5.16 24.57 -2.15
CA ARG A 176 -6.47 24.02 -2.47
C ARG A 176 -6.36 22.50 -2.49
N ASN A 177 -7.17 21.82 -1.69
CA ASN A 177 -7.29 20.38 -1.75
C ASN A 177 -8.33 20.01 -2.81
N LEU A 178 -7.97 19.12 -3.72
CA LEU A 178 -8.75 18.77 -4.89
C LEU A 178 -8.82 17.26 -5.09
N ILE A 179 -9.91 16.80 -5.69
CA ILE A 179 -9.92 15.51 -6.38
C ILE A 179 -10.13 15.80 -7.87
N TRP A 180 -9.19 15.35 -8.69
CA TRP A 180 -9.31 15.36 -10.14
C TRP A 180 -9.86 14.03 -10.62
N LYS A 181 -10.97 14.06 -11.34
CA LYS A 181 -11.58 12.91 -12.00
C LYS A 181 -11.26 12.93 -13.47
N PHE A 182 -10.59 11.90 -13.96
CA PHE A 182 -10.29 11.70 -15.39
C PHE A 182 -11.04 10.47 -15.91
N ASP A 183 -11.40 10.47 -17.19
CA ASP A 183 -11.79 9.26 -17.88
C ASP A 183 -10.57 8.39 -18.24
N MET A 184 -10.80 7.19 -18.79
CA MET A 184 -9.72 6.28 -19.17
C MET A 184 -8.92 6.76 -20.41
N SER A 185 -9.32 7.84 -21.06
CA SER A 185 -8.54 8.56 -22.09
C SER A 185 -7.68 9.69 -21.52
N TYR A 186 -7.64 9.83 -20.19
CA TYR A 186 -6.93 10.88 -19.44
C TYR A 186 -7.46 12.29 -19.70
N LYS A 187 -8.71 12.42 -20.09
CA LYS A 187 -9.40 13.72 -20.19
C LYS A 187 -9.99 14.05 -18.80
N LEU A 188 -9.72 15.26 -18.32
CA LEU A 188 -10.34 15.77 -17.10
C LEU A 188 -11.85 15.85 -17.27
N VAL A 189 -12.58 15.12 -16.44
CA VAL A 189 -14.06 15.10 -16.43
C VAL A 189 -14.62 16.05 -15.39
N GLU A 190 -13.98 16.09 -14.20
CA GLU A 190 -14.48 16.86 -13.06
C GLU A 190 -13.32 17.24 -12.13
N GLU A 191 -13.42 18.41 -11.53
CA GLU A 191 -12.58 18.84 -10.42
C GLU A 191 -13.46 19.06 -9.19
N ILE A 192 -13.26 18.28 -8.14
CA ILE A 192 -14.00 18.36 -6.89
C ILE A 192 -13.15 19.18 -5.91
N ASP A 193 -13.66 20.36 -5.54
CA ASP A 193 -13.02 21.23 -4.57
C ASP A 193 -13.36 20.77 -3.15
N LEU A 194 -12.32 20.45 -2.36
CA LEU A 194 -12.44 19.96 -0.98
C LEU A 194 -12.19 21.05 0.06
N ASN A 195 -12.14 22.32 -0.34
CA ASN A 195 -11.83 23.46 0.53
C ASN A 195 -12.90 23.77 1.58
N TYR A 196 -13.80 22.82 1.87
CA TYR A 196 -14.83 22.93 2.91
C TYR A 196 -14.25 23.02 4.33
N SER A 197 -12.99 22.60 4.50
CA SER A 197 -12.29 22.71 5.78
C SER A 197 -10.83 23.07 5.51
N GLN A 198 -10.24 23.91 6.34
CA GLN A 198 -8.85 24.34 6.26
C GLN A 198 -7.90 23.19 6.65
N GLY A 199 -7.98 22.02 5.99
CA GLY A 199 -7.26 20.84 6.39
C GLY A 199 -6.49 20.17 5.26
N ALA A 200 -5.50 19.35 5.61
CA ALA A 200 -4.79 18.49 4.70
C ALA A 200 -5.46 17.11 4.63
N TYR A 201 -5.79 16.69 3.41
CA TYR A 201 -6.29 15.34 3.13
C TYR A 201 -5.13 14.48 2.64
N MET A 202 -5.01 13.26 3.19
CA MET A 202 -3.86 12.39 2.95
C MET A 202 -4.17 11.24 2.02
N ARG A 203 -5.25 10.51 2.28
CA ARG A 203 -5.67 9.33 1.54
C ARG A 203 -7.18 9.32 1.35
N PHE A 204 -7.64 8.57 0.37
CA PHE A 204 -9.08 8.34 0.19
C PHE A 204 -9.37 6.88 -0.20
N TYR A 205 -10.60 6.50 0.00
CA TYR A 205 -11.13 5.22 -0.49
C TYR A 205 -12.54 5.42 -1.05
N ILE A 206 -12.81 4.86 -2.22
CA ILE A 206 -14.12 4.93 -2.86
C ILE A 206 -14.86 3.61 -2.63
N LYS A 207 -16.03 3.70 -2.00
CA LYS A 207 -16.93 2.58 -1.75
C LYS A 207 -18.37 2.99 -2.01
N ASP A 208 -19.10 2.21 -2.81
CA ASP A 208 -20.55 2.40 -3.06
C ASP A 208 -20.89 3.83 -3.50
N ASP A 209 -20.13 4.40 -4.45
CA ASP A 209 -20.23 5.77 -4.94
C ASP A 209 -19.97 6.87 -3.89
N VAL A 210 -19.34 6.52 -2.77
CA VAL A 210 -18.95 7.47 -1.75
C VAL A 210 -17.43 7.50 -1.63
N ILE A 211 -16.86 8.69 -1.63
CA ILE A 211 -15.44 8.92 -1.34
C ILE A 211 -15.31 9.20 0.16
N TYR A 212 -14.47 8.44 0.83
CA TYR A 212 -14.07 8.65 2.22
C TYR A 212 -12.64 9.16 2.24
N LEU A 213 -12.40 10.35 2.82
CA LEU A 213 -11.08 11.00 2.86
C LEU A 213 -10.61 11.21 4.29
N THR A 214 -9.38 10.83 4.57
CA THR A 214 -8.74 11.10 5.85
C THR A 214 -8.27 12.55 5.92
N GLN A 215 -8.83 13.34 6.86
CA GLN A 215 -8.38 14.69 7.16
C GLN A 215 -7.35 14.64 8.29
N ASN A 216 -6.07 14.68 7.95
CA ASN A 216 -4.98 14.55 8.92
C ASN A 216 -4.84 15.78 9.83
N SER A 217 -4.99 16.99 9.28
CA SER A 217 -4.81 18.22 10.01
C SER A 217 -5.84 19.30 9.65
N GLN A 218 -6.04 20.26 10.55
CA GLN A 218 -6.90 21.43 10.38
C GLN A 218 -6.09 22.74 10.30
N GLY A 219 -4.88 22.68 9.71
CA GLY A 219 -3.94 23.79 9.64
C GLY A 219 -2.81 23.68 10.67
N LEU A 220 -2.18 24.80 11.00
CA LEU A 220 -1.03 24.87 11.90
C LEU A 220 -1.42 25.50 13.24
N THR A 221 -0.77 25.07 14.30
CA THR A 221 -0.80 25.74 15.61
C THR A 221 0.09 26.99 15.57
N GLY A 222 -0.04 27.90 16.55
CA GLY A 222 0.83 29.07 16.69
C GLY A 222 2.35 28.75 16.85
N LYS A 223 2.73 27.46 16.98
CA LYS A 223 4.11 26.98 16.98
C LYS A 223 4.49 26.27 15.67
N ASN A 224 3.76 26.52 14.60
CA ASN A 224 3.94 25.90 13.28
C ASN A 224 3.88 24.35 13.29
N LYS A 225 3.23 23.75 14.30
CA LYS A 225 2.96 22.30 14.32
C LYS A 225 1.60 22.02 13.73
N PRO A 226 1.41 20.89 13.02
CA PRO A 226 0.09 20.50 12.54
C PRO A 226 -0.93 20.44 13.70
N LYS A 227 -2.06 21.11 13.53
CA LYS A 227 -3.22 20.95 14.42
C LYS A 227 -3.99 19.74 13.93
N GLY A 228 -3.98 18.65 14.70
CA GLY A 228 -4.63 17.40 14.33
C GLY A 228 -6.11 17.56 14.08
N SER A 229 -6.60 16.88 13.06
CA SER A 229 -8.02 16.66 12.83
C SER A 229 -8.41 15.25 13.27
N ASN A 230 -9.65 15.07 13.70
CA ASN A 230 -10.26 13.76 13.90
C ASN A 230 -11.43 13.54 12.92
N LYS A 231 -11.34 14.10 11.73
CA LYS A 231 -12.41 14.05 10.75
C LYS A 231 -12.08 13.11 9.59
N LEU A 232 -13.10 12.40 9.16
CA LEU A 232 -13.18 11.71 7.90
C LEU A 232 -14.24 12.45 7.07
N LEU A 233 -13.86 12.93 5.88
CA LEU A 233 -14.82 13.53 4.96
C LEU A 233 -15.46 12.40 4.14
N LYS A 234 -16.78 12.38 4.10
CA LYS A 234 -17.61 11.54 3.27
C LYS A 234 -18.22 12.40 2.17
N TYR A 235 -17.95 12.08 0.91
CA TYR A 235 -18.45 12.79 -0.26
C TYR A 235 -19.17 11.82 -1.19
N ASP A 236 -20.46 12.07 -1.43
CA ASP A 236 -21.30 11.25 -2.30
C ASP A 236 -21.13 11.69 -3.76
N LEU A 237 -20.71 10.79 -4.63
CA LEU A 237 -20.43 11.07 -6.04
C LEU A 237 -21.71 11.36 -6.86
N ASN A 238 -22.86 10.87 -6.43
CA ASN A 238 -24.12 11.04 -7.15
C ASN A 238 -24.81 12.35 -6.75
N THR A 239 -24.94 12.59 -5.44
CA THR A 239 -25.66 13.76 -4.92
C THR A 239 -24.77 14.99 -4.75
N LYS A 240 -23.42 14.82 -4.77
CA LYS A 240 -22.41 15.84 -4.48
C LYS A 240 -22.47 16.38 -3.04
N ASN A 241 -23.22 15.74 -2.17
CA ASN A 241 -23.28 16.10 -0.76
C ASN A 241 -22.04 15.62 -0.03
N ASN A 242 -21.66 16.37 1.00
CA ASN A 242 -20.57 16.00 1.90
C ASN A 242 -20.99 16.00 3.34
N GLU A 243 -20.32 15.16 4.15
CA GLU A 243 -20.55 14.98 5.57
C GLU A 243 -19.21 14.74 6.26
N LEU A 244 -19.04 15.27 7.47
CA LEU A 244 -17.88 15.02 8.31
C LEU A 244 -18.19 13.98 9.38
N ILE A 245 -17.58 12.82 9.31
CA ILE A 245 -17.60 11.81 10.36
C ILE A 245 -16.53 12.17 11.40
N THR A 246 -16.90 12.24 12.66
CA THR A 246 -15.96 12.47 13.76
C THR A 246 -15.40 11.13 14.24
N LEU A 247 -14.09 10.94 14.13
CA LEU A 247 -13.39 9.77 14.65
C LEU A 247 -13.05 9.95 16.14
N ASN A 248 -12.92 8.84 16.86
CA ASN A 248 -12.55 8.86 18.29
C ASN A 248 -11.08 9.29 18.49
N TYR A 249 -10.23 9.13 17.48
CA TYR A 249 -8.83 9.54 17.52
C TYR A 249 -8.50 10.55 16.44
N ALA A 250 -7.51 11.40 16.72
CA ALA A 250 -7.02 12.41 15.78
C ALA A 250 -6.00 11.85 14.80
N TYR A 251 -5.61 12.67 13.81
CA TYR A 251 -4.59 12.39 12.80
C TYR A 251 -4.84 11.13 11.97
N PRO A 252 -6.06 10.92 11.39
CA PRO A 252 -6.26 9.83 10.44
C PRO A 252 -5.31 9.99 9.26
N LEU A 253 -4.61 8.91 8.88
CA LEU A 253 -3.58 8.91 7.86
C LEU A 253 -4.01 8.06 6.68
N ASN A 254 -3.87 6.74 6.79
CA ASN A 254 -4.23 5.80 5.75
C ASN A 254 -5.66 5.28 5.96
N ILE A 255 -6.28 4.85 4.85
CA ILE A 255 -7.61 4.26 4.85
C ILE A 255 -7.60 3.02 3.95
N TYR A 256 -8.12 1.92 4.46
CA TYR A 256 -8.12 0.63 3.79
C TYR A 256 -9.53 0.03 3.73
N PRO A 257 -9.85 -0.77 2.70
CA PRO A 257 -11.08 -1.55 2.70
C PRO A 257 -11.07 -2.57 3.83
N GLY A 258 -12.20 -2.79 4.48
CA GLY A 258 -12.40 -3.80 5.52
C GLY A 258 -13.67 -4.60 5.32
N GLY A 259 -14.02 -4.91 4.08
CA GLY A 259 -15.31 -5.51 3.74
C GLY A 259 -16.44 -4.47 3.87
N ASP A 260 -17.37 -4.69 4.80
CA ASP A 260 -18.42 -3.69 5.10
C ASP A 260 -17.87 -2.47 5.85
N ASN A 261 -16.72 -2.59 6.50
CA ASN A 261 -16.08 -1.54 7.27
C ASN A 261 -15.01 -0.80 6.44
N LEU A 262 -14.56 0.33 6.99
CA LEU A 262 -13.30 0.98 6.62
C LEU A 262 -12.32 0.85 7.78
N ILE A 263 -11.05 0.66 7.45
CA ILE A 263 -9.98 0.59 8.43
C ILE A 263 -9.14 1.86 8.29
N VAL A 264 -9.11 2.67 9.34
CA VAL A 264 -8.41 3.95 9.35
C VAL A 264 -7.21 3.85 10.28
N GLU A 265 -6.03 4.06 9.74
CA GLU A 265 -4.79 4.19 10.50
C GLU A 265 -4.64 5.62 11.00
N HIS A 266 -4.17 5.79 12.24
CA HIS A 266 -3.86 7.09 12.82
C HIS A 266 -2.35 7.30 12.92
N TYR A 267 -1.90 8.54 12.66
CA TYR A 267 -0.47 8.85 12.58
C TYR A 267 0.22 8.71 13.94
N SER A 268 1.04 7.68 14.07
CA SER A 268 1.62 7.23 15.35
C SER A 268 2.54 8.24 16.05
N LEU A 269 3.07 9.24 15.32
CA LEU A 269 3.88 10.29 15.95
C LEU A 269 3.07 11.25 16.82
N TYR A 270 1.76 11.35 16.60
CA TYR A 270 0.88 12.33 17.26
C TYR A 270 -0.19 11.71 18.13
N VAL A 271 -0.42 10.39 18.03
CA VAL A 271 -1.36 9.66 18.91
C VAL A 271 -0.59 8.70 19.81
N PRO A 272 -1.05 8.50 21.06
CA PRO A 272 -0.47 7.47 21.92
C PRO A 272 -0.72 6.10 21.27
N ASN A 273 0.31 5.29 21.22
CA ASN A 273 0.27 3.94 20.66
C ASN A 273 -0.12 3.93 19.16
N TYR A 274 0.16 2.86 18.46
CA TYR A 274 -0.34 2.67 17.09
C TYR A 274 -1.84 2.41 17.16
N THR A 275 -2.64 3.37 16.71
CA THR A 275 -4.10 3.33 16.83
C THR A 275 -4.73 3.14 15.46
N TRP A 276 -5.72 2.27 15.40
CA TRP A 276 -6.51 1.97 14.21
C TRP A 276 -7.99 2.02 14.54
N THR A 277 -8.79 2.66 13.68
CA THR A 277 -10.24 2.70 13.80
C THR A 277 -10.86 1.78 12.77
N ILE A 278 -11.72 0.86 13.21
CA ILE A 278 -12.62 0.08 12.35
C ILE A 278 -13.94 0.82 12.35
N LEU A 279 -14.32 1.39 11.20
CA LEU A 279 -15.52 2.18 11.02
C LEU A 279 -16.58 1.40 10.24
N ASP A 280 -17.70 1.07 10.87
CA ASP A 280 -18.92 0.67 10.17
C ASP A 280 -19.51 1.88 9.45
N THR A 281 -19.45 1.87 8.12
CA THR A 281 -19.89 3.00 7.29
C THR A 281 -21.42 3.19 7.24
N LYS A 282 -22.19 2.16 7.61
CA LYS A 282 -23.67 2.21 7.63
C LYS A 282 -24.20 2.85 8.91
N ASN A 283 -23.60 2.48 10.04
CA ASN A 283 -24.10 2.87 11.38
C ASN A 283 -23.19 3.89 12.07
N ASN A 284 -22.06 4.27 11.49
CA ASN A 284 -21.02 5.11 12.08
C ASN A 284 -20.47 4.55 13.40
N ILE A 285 -20.56 3.24 13.62
CA ILE A 285 -20.02 2.58 14.80
C ILE A 285 -18.51 2.43 14.63
N GLN A 286 -17.75 2.80 15.67
CA GLN A 286 -16.31 2.75 15.70
C GLN A 286 -15.82 1.74 16.71
N LYS A 287 -14.94 0.82 16.28
CA LYS A 287 -14.17 -0.05 17.15
C LYS A 287 -12.70 0.33 17.02
N ILE A 288 -11.95 0.20 18.10
CA ILE A 288 -10.56 0.65 18.16
C ILE A 288 -9.65 -0.55 18.38
N ILE A 289 -8.60 -0.64 17.57
CA ILE A 289 -7.43 -1.48 17.83
C ILE A 289 -6.27 -0.55 18.18
N TYR A 290 -5.58 -0.84 19.27
CA TYR A 290 -4.35 -0.13 19.65
C TYR A 290 -3.36 -1.11 20.28
N PHE A 291 -2.07 -0.86 20.05
CA PHE A 291 -1.00 -1.73 20.51
C PHE A 291 -0.28 -1.08 21.68
N ASN A 292 -0.41 -1.68 22.87
CA ASN A 292 0.19 -1.16 24.12
C ASN A 292 1.71 -1.33 24.13
N ASP A 293 2.21 -2.38 23.47
CA ASP A 293 3.63 -2.70 23.38
C ASP A 293 4.26 -2.01 22.17
N ARG A 294 4.43 -0.69 22.24
CA ARG A 294 5.22 0.01 21.25
C ARG A 294 6.65 -0.53 21.31
N PRO A 295 7.17 -1.13 20.23
CA PRO A 295 8.59 -1.53 20.19
C PRO A 295 9.45 -0.30 20.46
N LYS A 296 10.36 -0.37 21.44
CA LYS A 296 11.13 0.78 21.93
C LYS A 296 11.95 1.53 20.86
N ASN A 297 12.17 0.90 19.72
CA ASN A 297 12.99 1.40 18.61
C ASN A 297 12.23 1.46 17.28
N GLU A 298 10.92 1.33 17.27
CA GLU A 298 10.13 1.31 16.04
C GLU A 298 9.35 2.61 15.88
N ASP A 299 9.81 3.48 14.96
CA ASP A 299 9.13 4.74 14.63
C ASP A 299 8.09 4.57 13.51
N LYS A 300 7.96 3.36 12.96
CA LYS A 300 7.07 3.07 11.83
C LYS A 300 5.84 2.31 12.29
N PRO A 301 4.66 2.61 11.70
CA PRO A 301 3.44 1.84 11.96
C PRO A 301 3.62 0.39 11.49
N PRO A 302 2.83 -0.56 12.04
CA PRO A 302 2.86 -1.95 11.57
C PRO A 302 2.43 -2.03 10.11
N PHE A 303 2.95 -3.00 9.37
CA PHE A 303 2.41 -3.33 8.07
C PHE A 303 1.05 -4.00 8.26
N PHE A 304 0.02 -3.38 7.68
CA PHE A 304 -1.34 -3.91 7.73
C PHE A 304 -1.58 -4.87 6.57
N ASN A 305 -2.26 -5.98 6.84
CA ASN A 305 -2.80 -6.88 5.84
C ASN A 305 -4.09 -7.51 6.35
N GLN A 306 -4.84 -8.19 5.50
CA GLN A 306 -6.08 -8.85 5.89
C GLN A 306 -6.43 -10.01 4.96
N ASP A 307 -7.20 -10.94 5.49
CA ASP A 307 -7.95 -11.92 4.72
C ASP A 307 -9.45 -11.79 5.02
N LYS A 308 -10.24 -12.78 4.64
CA LYS A 308 -11.68 -12.80 4.87
C LYS A 308 -12.06 -12.78 6.36
N MET A 309 -11.23 -13.39 7.21
CA MET A 309 -11.53 -13.64 8.63
C MET A 309 -10.76 -12.73 9.58
N ASN A 310 -9.57 -12.28 9.20
CA ASN A 310 -8.62 -11.68 10.12
C ASN A 310 -8.02 -10.37 9.59
N TYR A 311 -7.63 -9.51 10.54
CA TYR A 311 -6.69 -8.40 10.33
C TYR A 311 -5.32 -8.81 10.83
N TYR A 312 -4.27 -8.48 10.08
CA TYR A 312 -2.88 -8.78 10.40
C TYR A 312 -2.09 -7.49 10.53
N PHE A 313 -1.38 -7.33 11.65
CA PHE A 313 -0.52 -6.18 11.90
C PHE A 313 0.89 -6.68 12.20
N LEU A 314 1.80 -6.43 11.27
CA LEU A 314 3.17 -6.89 11.35
C LEU A 314 4.09 -5.75 11.80
N PHE A 315 4.69 -5.93 12.97
CA PHE A 315 5.84 -5.17 13.47
C PHE A 315 7.15 -5.87 13.08
N TYR A 316 8.30 -5.29 13.44
CA TYR A 316 9.58 -5.89 13.11
C TYR A 316 9.79 -7.28 13.73
N ASP A 317 9.30 -7.47 14.95
CA ASP A 317 9.49 -8.69 15.74
C ASP A 317 8.20 -9.34 16.26
N LYS A 318 7.04 -8.80 15.88
CA LYS A 318 5.73 -9.28 16.33
C LYS A 318 4.70 -9.30 15.22
N LEU A 319 3.86 -10.31 15.22
CA LEU A 319 2.67 -10.40 14.38
C LEU A 319 1.43 -10.46 15.25
N TYR A 320 0.53 -9.50 15.10
CA TYR A 320 -0.78 -9.49 15.72
C TYR A 320 -1.83 -9.92 14.70
N ILE A 321 -2.70 -10.82 15.10
CA ILE A 321 -3.84 -11.30 14.30
C ILE A 321 -5.11 -11.05 15.09
N TYR A 322 -6.04 -10.31 14.50
CA TYR A 322 -7.35 -10.02 15.09
C TYR A 322 -8.46 -10.69 14.27
N ASP A 323 -9.31 -11.47 14.91
CA ASP A 323 -10.55 -11.95 14.29
C ASP A 323 -11.45 -10.77 13.95
N LYS A 324 -11.96 -10.69 12.72
CA LYS A 324 -12.76 -9.55 12.25
C LYS A 324 -14.10 -9.38 12.95
N LYS A 325 -14.69 -10.47 13.44
CA LYS A 325 -16.01 -10.47 14.11
C LYS A 325 -15.89 -10.14 15.59
N THR A 326 -15.00 -10.86 16.29
CA THR A 326 -14.87 -10.77 17.74
C THR A 326 -13.87 -9.75 18.21
N LEU A 327 -12.90 -9.41 17.36
CA LEU A 327 -11.68 -8.65 17.66
C LEU A 327 -10.81 -9.35 18.74
N GLU A 328 -10.95 -10.66 18.85
CA GLU A 328 -10.04 -11.47 19.67
C GLU A 328 -8.63 -11.37 19.07
N GLU A 329 -7.66 -11.09 19.93
CA GLU A 329 -6.27 -10.88 19.57
C GLU A 329 -5.46 -12.17 19.77
N LYS A 330 -4.58 -12.47 18.81
CA LYS A 330 -3.48 -13.42 18.94
C LYS A 330 -2.16 -12.72 18.62
N VAL A 331 -1.17 -12.90 19.48
CA VAL A 331 0.16 -12.26 19.33
C VAL A 331 1.23 -13.34 19.19
N TYR A 332 2.08 -13.20 18.19
CA TYR A 332 3.21 -14.08 17.93
C TYR A 332 4.51 -13.29 17.98
N ASN A 333 5.46 -13.69 18.84
CA ASN A 333 6.80 -13.16 18.87
C ASN A 333 7.60 -13.80 17.73
N LEU A 334 7.99 -12.99 16.77
CA LEU A 334 8.77 -13.45 15.62
C LEU A 334 10.23 -13.67 15.95
N SER A 335 10.72 -13.06 17.05
CA SER A 335 12.06 -13.34 17.60
C SER A 335 12.25 -14.81 17.97
N ASP A 336 11.19 -15.54 18.33
CA ASP A 336 11.22 -16.99 18.58
C ASP A 336 11.60 -17.78 17.31
N PHE A 337 11.47 -17.16 16.13
CA PHE A 337 11.86 -17.68 14.83
C PHE A 337 13.08 -16.94 14.24
N ASN A 338 13.84 -16.23 15.06
CA ASN A 338 14.98 -15.41 14.64
C ASN A 338 14.61 -14.33 13.58
N ILE A 339 13.41 -13.74 13.69
CA ILE A 339 12.94 -12.63 12.86
C ILE A 339 12.82 -11.40 13.74
N THR A 340 13.66 -10.39 13.49
CA THR A 340 13.72 -9.13 14.26
C THR A 340 13.63 -7.90 13.35
N ASP A 341 13.44 -8.11 12.05
CA ASP A 341 13.48 -7.09 11.00
C ASP A 341 12.41 -7.37 9.92
N ALA A 342 11.23 -7.82 10.33
CA ALA A 342 10.12 -8.07 9.42
C ALA A 342 9.62 -6.77 8.77
N TYR A 343 9.41 -6.78 7.45
CA TYR A 343 8.94 -5.61 6.69
C TYR A 343 7.49 -5.75 6.24
N ILE A 344 7.15 -6.87 5.63
CA ILE A 344 5.81 -7.11 5.09
C ILE A 344 5.38 -8.55 5.34
N SER A 345 4.07 -8.76 5.44
CA SER A 345 3.44 -10.07 5.39
C SER A 345 2.70 -10.27 4.07
N VAL A 346 2.77 -11.48 3.53
CA VAL A 346 1.95 -11.92 2.40
C VAL A 346 1.01 -13.01 2.90
N ILE A 347 -0.29 -12.79 2.75
CA ILE A 347 -1.33 -13.75 3.09
C ILE A 347 -1.71 -14.48 1.81
N LYS A 348 -1.65 -15.81 1.82
CA LYS A 348 -1.84 -16.61 0.60
C LYS A 348 -3.28 -16.61 0.14
N ASN A 349 -4.22 -16.76 1.07
CA ASN A 349 -5.65 -16.84 0.80
C ASN A 349 -6.36 -15.66 1.45
N ASP A 350 -6.29 -14.48 0.83
CA ASP A 350 -6.85 -13.23 1.34
C ASP A 350 -8.23 -12.87 0.73
N GLU A 351 -8.86 -13.80 0.00
CA GLU A 351 -10.24 -13.68 -0.53
C GLU A 351 -11.30 -14.29 0.39
#